data_a7c77f7f7a5f72079a857e80ce1436e2
#
_entry.id   a7c77f7f7a5f72079a857e80ce1436e2
#
_cell.length_a   1.000
_cell.length_b   1.000
_cell.length_c   1.000
_cell.angle_alpha   90.00
_cell.angle_beta   90.00
_cell.angle_gamma   90.00
#
_symmetry.space_group_name_H-M   'P 1'
#
loop_
_entity.id
_entity.type
_entity.pdbx_description
1 polymer ?
#
loop_
_entity_poly.entity_id
_entity_poly.type
_entity_poly.pdbx_seq_one_letter_code
_entity_poly.pdbx_strand_id
1 'polypeptide(L)'
;DCSNYLRKSIDDQYNHSVRIGTMLNFTYIPASGNSRYEFKNIFNQLGKDRYTYRKGTDAQSDYEESAEYYYQSRTTYNGQFTGKHTLGNTDKLDWSAGYSYANRNMPDRRRYTTVLNEETNQLEVENLNEINREFSRLDEHILSANINYQHDFSFGIFTPSLKVGAYTEHRAREYNTRFFIYSWKNGLPGAYKVMNVPNELLQEKNYGENGLYLLEQVDWRNNYEGNNLLSAGYVGGNLPLGKLNVYAGVRFEYNRMELVSHTQKNEESPTSVFYTYDDFFPSVNAAYRLNDKHQFRLSYGRTVNRPEFREVSSSVYYDFDLASNVQGNYNLKPAYIDNLDFGYEFYPSSGELISVSLFYKRFKNPIEWTYTVSGGTDLIYSYVNAKGADNYGVEVDI
;
A
#
# COMPACT_ATOMS: atom_id res chain seq x y z
N ASP A 1 15.10 -19.15 -26.70
CA ASP A 1 16.25 -18.24 -26.77
C ASP A 1 16.01 -17.06 -25.82
N CYS A 2 16.71 -17.08 -24.69
CA CYS A 2 16.65 -16.00 -23.69
C CYS A 2 17.59 -14.81 -24.05
N SER A 3 17.91 -14.62 -25.32
CA SER A 3 18.89 -13.61 -25.76
C SER A 3 18.29 -12.27 -26.16
N ASN A 4 16.97 -12.18 -26.32
CA ASN A 4 16.32 -10.93 -26.69
C ASN A 4 15.70 -10.26 -25.47
N TYR A 5 16.39 -9.28 -24.93
CA TYR A 5 15.88 -8.39 -23.90
C TYR A 5 15.08 -7.27 -24.57
N LEU A 6 13.91 -6.95 -24.02
CA LEU A 6 13.16 -5.76 -24.44
C LEU A 6 13.92 -4.47 -24.07
N ARG A 7 14.66 -4.51 -22.99
CA ARG A 7 15.51 -3.42 -22.49
C ARG A 7 16.66 -4.02 -21.69
N LYS A 8 17.84 -3.43 -21.76
CA LYS A 8 19.01 -3.84 -20.98
C LYS A 8 19.74 -2.63 -20.46
N SER A 9 19.76 -2.45 -19.14
CA SER A 9 20.39 -1.30 -18.49
C SER A 9 21.16 -1.69 -17.23
N ILE A 10 22.07 -0.81 -16.83
CA ILE A 10 22.80 -0.83 -15.56
C ILE A 10 22.49 0.46 -14.85
N ASP A 11 22.09 0.36 -13.57
CA ASP A 11 21.75 1.48 -12.71
C ASP A 11 22.82 1.68 -11.63
N ASP A 12 23.37 2.88 -11.57
CA ASP A 12 24.15 3.37 -10.44
C ASP A 12 23.19 4.15 -9.52
N GLN A 13 22.85 3.60 -8.36
CA GLN A 13 21.87 4.18 -7.45
C GLN A 13 22.49 4.61 -6.12
N TYR A 14 22.26 5.84 -5.74
CA TYR A 14 22.68 6.45 -4.48
C TYR A 14 21.47 6.79 -3.65
N ASN A 15 21.40 6.26 -2.43
CA ASN A 15 20.29 6.47 -1.52
C ASN A 15 20.79 7.10 -0.21
N HIS A 16 20.13 8.16 0.22
CA HIS A 16 20.28 8.72 1.55
C HIS A 16 18.92 8.84 2.22
N SER A 17 18.80 8.38 3.46
CA SER A 17 17.54 8.48 4.20
C SER A 17 17.77 8.85 5.65
N VAL A 18 16.86 9.70 6.17
CA VAL A 18 16.82 10.08 7.57
C VAL A 18 15.45 9.78 8.11
N ARG A 19 15.38 9.11 9.26
CA ARG A 19 14.13 8.80 9.95
C ARG A 19 14.18 9.33 11.37
N ILE A 20 13.09 10.00 11.78
CA ILE A 20 12.84 10.40 13.15
C ILE A 20 11.54 9.71 13.57
N GLY A 21 11.58 9.02 14.70
CA GLY A 21 10.40 8.39 15.32
C GLY A 21 10.28 8.84 16.78
N THR A 22 9.05 9.15 17.19
CA THR A 22 8.74 9.49 18.57
C THR A 22 7.50 8.72 19.00
N MET A 23 7.56 8.17 20.21
CA MET A 23 6.45 7.47 20.84
C MET A 23 6.21 8.05 22.23
N LEU A 24 4.94 8.36 22.53
CA LEU A 24 4.53 8.88 23.83
C LEU A 24 3.22 8.22 24.26
N ASN A 25 3.28 7.44 25.33
CA ASN A 25 2.15 6.69 25.82
C ASN A 25 1.84 7.05 27.26
N PHE A 26 0.57 7.19 27.58
CA PHE A 26 0.05 7.42 28.92
C PHE A 26 -0.89 6.28 29.30
N THR A 27 -0.76 5.79 30.52
CA THR A 27 -1.67 4.82 31.10
C THR A 27 -2.21 5.34 32.42
N TYR A 28 -3.53 5.31 32.58
CA TYR A 28 -4.21 5.64 33.82
C TYR A 28 -5.04 4.45 34.31
N ILE A 29 -4.80 4.04 35.53
CA ILE A 29 -5.53 2.97 36.20
C ILE A 29 -6.13 3.59 37.47
N PRO A 30 -7.50 3.72 37.55
CA PRO A 30 -8.17 4.18 38.77
C PRO A 30 -7.86 3.28 39.96
N ALA A 31 -8.01 3.81 41.15
CA ALA A 31 -7.72 3.07 42.41
C ALA A 31 -8.57 1.80 42.57
N SER A 32 -9.75 1.74 41.96
CA SER A 32 -10.59 0.52 41.94
C SER A 32 -9.95 -0.66 41.20
N GLY A 33 -8.97 -0.39 40.30
CA GLY A 33 -8.31 -1.41 39.47
C GLY A 33 -9.17 -2.00 38.35
N ASN A 34 -10.47 -1.70 38.30
CA ASN A 34 -11.42 -2.32 37.36
C ASN A 34 -11.42 -1.68 35.96
N SER A 35 -10.68 -0.59 35.80
CA SER A 35 -10.60 0.15 34.54
C SER A 35 -9.17 0.50 34.22
N ARG A 36 -8.85 0.52 32.92
CA ARG A 36 -7.56 0.96 32.39
C ARG A 36 -7.78 1.82 31.18
N TYR A 37 -7.22 3.01 31.18
CA TYR A 37 -7.26 3.95 30.07
C TYR A 37 -5.83 4.11 29.54
N GLU A 38 -5.69 4.07 28.21
CA GLU A 38 -4.40 4.26 27.55
C GLU A 38 -4.56 5.28 26.42
N PHE A 39 -3.62 6.23 26.36
CA PHE A 39 -3.46 7.11 25.22
C PHE A 39 -2.10 6.87 24.61
N LYS A 40 -2.09 6.31 23.39
CA LYS A 40 -0.89 5.90 22.65
C LYS A 40 -0.69 6.82 21.48
N ASN A 41 0.54 7.28 21.28
CA ASN A 41 0.90 8.17 20.19
C ASN A 41 2.21 7.72 19.57
N ILE A 42 2.21 7.65 18.25
CA ILE A 42 3.40 7.38 17.44
C ILE A 42 3.46 8.42 16.33
N PHE A 43 4.60 9.08 16.23
CA PHE A 43 4.92 9.97 15.12
C PHE A 43 6.17 9.49 14.43
N ASN A 44 6.16 9.47 13.10
CA ASN A 44 7.34 9.19 12.28
C ASN A 44 7.45 10.19 11.15
N GLN A 45 8.68 10.62 10.90
CA GLN A 45 9.08 11.41 9.75
C GLN A 45 10.21 10.69 9.04
N LEU A 46 10.04 10.44 7.75
CA LEU A 46 11.06 9.88 6.87
C LEU A 46 11.36 10.88 5.76
N GLY A 47 12.62 11.23 5.59
CA GLY A 47 13.15 11.87 4.38
C GLY A 47 13.98 10.85 3.61
N LYS A 48 13.75 10.71 2.32
CA LYS A 48 14.53 9.85 1.43
C LYS A 48 14.93 10.64 0.20
N ASP A 49 16.24 10.70 -0.04
CA ASP A 49 16.85 11.23 -1.24
C ASP A 49 17.42 10.08 -2.06
N ARG A 50 17.15 10.05 -3.36
CA ARG A 50 17.64 9.03 -4.27
C ARG A 50 18.10 9.68 -5.57
N TYR A 51 19.31 9.38 -5.98
CA TYR A 51 19.82 9.63 -7.31
C TYR A 51 20.05 8.30 -8.02
N THR A 52 19.51 8.15 -9.21
CA THR A 52 19.74 6.98 -10.06
C THR A 52 20.25 7.44 -11.40
N TYR A 53 21.37 6.87 -11.85
CA TYR A 53 21.91 7.07 -13.18
C TYR A 53 21.89 5.74 -13.93
N ARG A 54 21.21 5.72 -15.05
CA ARG A 54 20.95 4.52 -15.86
C ARG A 54 21.67 4.63 -17.19
N LYS A 55 22.32 3.54 -17.62
CA LYS A 55 22.95 3.38 -18.93
C LYS A 55 22.49 2.08 -19.55
N GLY A 56 22.15 2.09 -20.82
CA GLY A 56 21.78 0.87 -21.51
C GLY A 56 21.11 1.08 -22.84
N THR A 57 20.48 0.01 -23.31
CA THR A 57 19.69 0.04 -24.54
C THR A 57 18.21 0.01 -24.21
N ASP A 58 17.45 0.82 -24.92
CA ASP A 58 15.99 0.83 -24.86
C ASP A 58 15.38 -0.35 -25.66
N ALA A 59 14.07 -0.31 -25.84
CA ALA A 59 13.32 -1.34 -26.57
C ALA A 59 13.55 -1.32 -28.09
N GLN A 60 14.04 -0.20 -28.63
CA GLN A 60 14.41 -0.03 -30.04
C GLN A 60 15.86 -0.40 -30.30
N SER A 61 16.62 -0.76 -29.26
CA SER A 61 18.06 -1.04 -29.24
C SER A 61 18.95 0.20 -29.33
N ASP A 62 18.37 1.40 -29.11
CA ASP A 62 19.11 2.63 -29.05
C ASP A 62 19.81 2.76 -27.69
N TYR A 63 21.08 3.18 -27.70
CA TYR A 63 21.80 3.41 -26.45
C TYR A 63 21.37 4.73 -25.83
N GLU A 64 20.91 4.66 -24.59
CA GLU A 64 20.46 5.81 -23.81
C GLU A 64 21.16 5.93 -22.46
N GLU A 65 21.28 7.17 -21.98
CA GLU A 65 21.65 7.49 -20.63
C GLU A 65 20.56 8.35 -20.00
N SER A 66 20.05 7.92 -18.84
CA SER A 66 18.99 8.61 -18.13
C SER A 66 19.32 8.79 -16.65
N ALA A 67 18.79 9.84 -16.05
CA ALA A 67 18.93 10.07 -14.63
C ALA A 67 17.62 10.50 -13.98
N GLU A 68 17.48 10.08 -12.73
CA GLU A 68 16.40 10.50 -11.84
C GLU A 68 16.95 11.08 -10.55
N TYR A 69 16.51 12.29 -10.21
CA TYR A 69 16.69 12.92 -8.90
C TYR A 69 15.35 12.88 -8.18
N TYR A 70 15.29 12.20 -7.06
CA TYR A 70 14.08 11.91 -6.35
C TYR A 70 14.24 12.22 -4.86
N TYR A 71 13.50 13.21 -4.36
CA TYR A 71 13.33 13.41 -2.93
C TYR A 71 11.89 13.14 -2.53
N GLN A 72 11.70 12.44 -1.42
CA GLN A 72 10.39 12.18 -0.86
C GLN A 72 10.43 12.30 0.66
N SER A 73 9.49 13.05 1.22
CA SER A 73 9.20 13.01 2.65
C SER A 73 7.91 12.24 2.91
N ARG A 74 7.88 11.50 4.01
CA ARG A 74 6.70 10.82 4.53
C ARG A 74 6.53 11.13 5.99
N THR A 75 5.35 11.64 6.35
CA THR A 75 4.94 11.89 7.72
C THR A 75 3.83 10.91 8.08
N THR A 76 3.93 10.25 9.23
CA THR A 76 2.82 9.46 9.77
C THR A 76 2.63 9.80 11.24
N TYR A 77 1.39 9.99 11.62
CA TYR A 77 0.95 10.09 13.00
C TYR A 77 -0.16 9.08 13.27
N ASN A 78 -0.11 8.44 14.42
CA ASN A 78 -1.18 7.57 14.90
C ASN A 78 -1.39 7.87 16.39
N GLY A 79 -2.61 8.32 16.72
CA GLY A 79 -3.09 8.53 18.07
C GLY A 79 -4.24 7.59 18.37
N GLN A 80 -4.18 6.86 19.48
CA GLN A 80 -5.24 5.94 19.89
C GLN A 80 -5.55 6.11 21.38
N PHE A 81 -6.83 6.30 21.68
CA PHE A 81 -7.35 6.28 23.04
C PHE A 81 -8.16 5.01 23.27
N THR A 82 -7.82 4.26 24.32
CA THR A 82 -8.47 2.98 24.63
C THR A 82 -8.96 2.95 26.08
N GLY A 83 -10.08 2.30 26.30
CA GLY A 83 -10.60 1.97 27.61
C GLY A 83 -10.86 0.48 27.73
N LYS A 84 -10.43 -0.13 28.84
CA LYS A 84 -10.71 -1.53 29.21
C LYS A 84 -11.35 -1.55 30.58
N HIS A 85 -12.45 -2.26 30.71
CA HIS A 85 -13.25 -2.30 31.92
C HIS A 85 -13.61 -3.73 32.26
N THR A 86 -13.36 -4.12 33.50
CA THR A 86 -13.89 -5.36 34.07
C THR A 86 -15.11 -5.01 34.90
N LEU A 87 -16.27 -5.50 34.47
CA LEU A 87 -17.57 -5.24 35.07
C LEU A 87 -18.02 -6.47 35.87
N GLY A 88 -17.76 -6.45 37.17
CA GLY A 88 -17.94 -7.65 38.01
C GLY A 88 -16.91 -8.75 37.71
N ASN A 89 -17.34 -10.01 37.76
CA ASN A 89 -16.45 -11.17 37.59
C ASN A 89 -16.55 -11.84 36.21
N THR A 90 -17.56 -11.47 35.42
CA THR A 90 -17.95 -12.19 34.19
C THR A 90 -17.90 -11.31 32.95
N ASP A 91 -17.94 -9.99 33.13
CA ASP A 91 -18.15 -9.07 32.03
C ASP A 91 -16.91 -8.20 31.76
N LYS A 92 -16.56 -8.06 30.50
CA LYS A 92 -15.45 -7.23 30.04
C LYS A 92 -15.93 -6.33 28.91
N LEU A 93 -15.62 -5.06 29.03
CA LEU A 93 -15.89 -4.05 28.00
C LEU A 93 -14.57 -3.41 27.59
N ASP A 94 -14.25 -3.42 26.30
CA ASP A 94 -13.16 -2.65 25.75
C ASP A 94 -13.63 -1.80 24.57
N TRP A 95 -13.04 -0.63 24.45
CA TRP A 95 -13.32 0.29 23.37
C TRP A 95 -12.06 1.04 22.96
N SER A 96 -12.01 1.51 21.75
CA SER A 96 -10.99 2.44 21.30
C SER A 96 -11.52 3.45 20.29
N ALA A 97 -10.88 4.63 20.29
CA ALA A 97 -11.01 5.63 19.26
C ALA A 97 -9.62 6.00 18.74
N GLY A 98 -9.45 6.06 17.43
CA GLY A 98 -8.16 6.30 16.79
C GLY A 98 -8.24 7.38 15.71
N TYR A 99 -7.16 8.13 15.60
CA TYR A 99 -6.91 9.03 14.48
C TYR A 99 -5.53 8.77 13.91
N SER A 100 -5.46 8.60 12.59
CA SER A 100 -4.20 8.47 11.88
C SER A 100 -4.11 9.52 10.78
N TYR A 101 -2.94 10.06 10.60
CA TYR A 101 -2.58 10.95 9.51
C TYR A 101 -1.38 10.41 8.77
N ALA A 102 -1.45 10.39 7.46
CA ALA A 102 -0.33 10.06 6.59
C ALA A 102 -0.19 11.13 5.50
N ASN A 103 1.02 11.63 5.34
CA ASN A 103 1.37 12.54 4.26
C ASN A 103 2.56 11.99 3.50
N ARG A 104 2.50 12.10 2.19
CA ARG A 104 3.65 11.91 1.30
C ARG A 104 3.81 13.16 0.46
N ASN A 105 4.98 13.77 0.53
CA ASN A 105 5.33 14.92 -0.29
C ASN A 105 6.57 14.59 -1.12
N MET A 106 6.46 14.73 -2.43
CA MET A 106 7.53 14.55 -3.39
C MET A 106 7.69 15.87 -4.16
N PRO A 107 8.46 16.81 -3.62
CA PRO A 107 8.75 18.05 -4.28
C PRO A 107 9.84 17.82 -5.31
N ASP A 108 9.56 18.19 -6.57
CA ASP A 108 10.59 18.36 -7.60
C ASP A 108 11.38 17.08 -7.93
N ARG A 109 10.68 15.99 -8.26
CA ARG A 109 11.29 14.84 -8.92
C ARG A 109 11.72 15.25 -10.32
N ARG A 110 13.02 15.10 -10.63
CA ARG A 110 13.61 15.50 -11.91
C ARG A 110 14.07 14.29 -12.67
N ARG A 111 13.80 14.27 -13.96
CA ARG A 111 14.27 13.21 -14.86
C ARG A 111 14.77 13.83 -16.15
N TYR A 112 15.79 13.19 -16.75
CA TYR A 112 16.21 13.47 -18.11
C TYR A 112 16.73 12.19 -18.79
N THR A 113 16.61 12.15 -20.12
CA THR A 113 17.14 11.07 -20.97
C THR A 113 17.90 11.71 -22.13
N THR A 114 19.01 11.11 -22.49
CA THR A 114 19.81 11.42 -23.68
C THR A 114 20.07 10.14 -24.45
N VAL A 115 20.05 10.24 -25.78
CA VAL A 115 20.21 9.11 -26.69
C VAL A 115 21.49 9.27 -27.47
N LEU A 116 22.20 8.17 -27.75
CA LEU A 116 23.41 8.19 -28.54
C LEU A 116 23.09 8.38 -30.02
N ASN A 117 23.54 9.48 -30.59
CA ASN A 117 23.53 9.67 -32.04
C ASN A 117 24.71 8.89 -32.67
N GLU A 118 24.40 7.86 -33.45
CA GLU A 118 25.39 6.97 -34.04
C GLU A 118 26.30 7.68 -35.08
N GLU A 119 25.76 8.73 -35.77
CA GLU A 119 26.52 9.48 -36.78
C GLU A 119 27.59 10.37 -36.13
N THR A 120 27.21 11.04 -35.02
CA THR A 120 28.12 11.98 -34.33
C THR A 120 28.90 11.32 -33.19
N ASN A 121 28.46 10.14 -32.75
CA ASN A 121 28.94 9.42 -31.56
C ASN A 121 28.87 10.28 -30.29
N GLN A 122 27.80 11.10 -30.18
CA GLN A 122 27.54 11.96 -29.03
C GLN A 122 26.18 11.66 -28.45
N LEU A 123 26.05 11.79 -27.11
CA LEU A 123 24.77 11.74 -26.43
C LEU A 123 24.01 13.06 -26.69
N GLU A 124 22.80 12.94 -27.18
CA GLU A 124 21.96 14.09 -27.54
C GLU A 124 20.62 14.07 -26.82
N VAL A 125 20.11 15.26 -26.51
CA VAL A 125 18.72 15.44 -26.11
C VAL A 125 17.88 15.42 -27.41
N GLU A 126 17.18 14.33 -27.66
CA GLU A 126 16.30 14.22 -28.80
C GLU A 126 15.02 15.04 -28.60
N ASN A 127 14.44 14.91 -27.41
CA ASN A 127 13.17 15.53 -27.08
C ASN A 127 13.24 16.20 -25.70
N LEU A 128 12.99 17.51 -25.65
CA LEU A 128 12.93 18.26 -24.39
C LEU A 128 11.82 17.78 -23.44
N ASN A 129 10.80 17.08 -23.92
CA ASN A 129 9.75 16.50 -23.08
C ASN A 129 10.30 15.40 -22.16
N GLU A 130 11.44 14.80 -22.51
CA GLU A 130 12.13 13.80 -21.68
C GLU A 130 12.91 14.42 -20.53
N ILE A 131 13.05 15.75 -20.54
CA ILE A 131 13.56 16.52 -19.41
C ILE A 131 12.36 17.09 -18.68
N ASN A 132 12.08 16.56 -17.48
CA ASN A 132 10.85 16.91 -16.78
C ASN A 132 11.01 17.08 -15.28
N ARG A 133 9.99 17.68 -14.66
CA ARG A 133 9.88 17.91 -13.22
C ARG A 133 8.47 17.53 -12.77
N GLU A 134 8.39 16.76 -11.72
CA GLU A 134 7.12 16.29 -11.14
C GLU A 134 7.03 16.68 -9.67
N PHE A 135 5.87 17.17 -9.28
CA PHE A 135 5.54 17.52 -7.89
C PHE A 135 4.29 16.75 -7.51
N SER A 136 4.34 15.94 -6.47
CA SER A 136 3.16 15.23 -6.00
C SER A 136 3.01 15.27 -4.49
N ARG A 137 1.76 15.28 -4.05
CA ARG A 137 1.39 15.29 -2.65
C ARG A 137 0.19 14.37 -2.41
N LEU A 138 0.27 13.61 -1.34
CA LEU A 138 -0.81 12.79 -0.83
C LEU A 138 -1.02 13.15 0.64
N ASP A 139 -2.27 13.42 0.99
CA ASP A 139 -2.72 13.57 2.37
C ASP A 139 -3.82 12.54 2.65
N GLU A 140 -3.72 11.85 3.77
CA GLU A 140 -4.70 10.86 4.19
C GLU A 140 -5.03 11.00 5.68
N HIS A 141 -6.31 11.01 5.98
CA HIS A 141 -6.85 11.04 7.32
C HIS A 141 -7.70 9.81 7.57
N ILE A 142 -7.51 9.14 8.70
CA ILE A 142 -8.26 7.96 9.09
C ILE A 142 -8.79 8.16 10.51
N LEU A 143 -10.09 8.05 10.66
CA LEU A 143 -10.78 8.01 11.94
C LEU A 143 -11.32 6.59 12.15
N SER A 144 -11.09 6.01 13.33
CA SER A 144 -11.59 4.68 13.65
C SER A 144 -12.15 4.62 15.06
N ALA A 145 -13.14 3.76 15.26
CA ALA A 145 -13.67 3.44 16.57
C ALA A 145 -14.09 1.98 16.65
N ASN A 146 -13.92 1.38 17.81
CA ASN A 146 -14.46 0.06 18.10
C ASN A 146 -14.98 -0.04 19.53
N ILE A 147 -15.90 -0.98 19.73
CA ILE A 147 -16.39 -1.38 21.03
C ILE A 147 -16.58 -2.90 21.03
N ASN A 148 -16.14 -3.56 22.11
CA ASN A 148 -16.24 -5.00 22.28
C ASN A 148 -16.75 -5.31 23.68
N TYR A 149 -17.67 -6.24 23.77
CA TYR A 149 -18.20 -6.75 25.02
C TYR A 149 -18.01 -8.27 25.05
N GLN A 150 -17.56 -8.79 26.18
CA GLN A 150 -17.41 -10.22 26.44
C GLN A 150 -18.13 -10.58 27.74
N HIS A 151 -18.89 -11.67 27.70
CA HIS A 151 -19.48 -12.30 28.87
C HIS A 151 -18.96 -13.72 29.04
N ASP A 152 -18.46 -14.03 30.22
CA ASP A 152 -17.95 -15.35 30.60
C ASP A 152 -19.04 -16.10 31.37
N PHE A 153 -19.58 -17.20 30.80
CA PHE A 153 -20.57 -18.05 31.45
C PHE A 153 -19.90 -19.11 32.33
N SER A 154 -20.62 -19.58 33.35
CA SER A 154 -20.16 -20.68 34.20
C SER A 154 -21.26 -21.73 34.40
N PHE A 155 -21.06 -22.89 33.82
CA PHE A 155 -21.94 -24.04 33.93
C PHE A 155 -21.18 -25.24 34.54
N GLY A 156 -20.74 -25.08 35.80
CA GLY A 156 -19.87 -26.02 36.45
C GLY A 156 -18.46 -26.03 35.86
N ILE A 157 -18.04 -27.14 35.28
CA ILE A 157 -16.71 -27.29 34.62
C ILE A 157 -16.69 -26.70 33.22
N PHE A 158 -17.83 -26.38 32.64
CA PHE A 158 -17.97 -25.77 31.30
C PHE A 158 -18.10 -24.25 31.42
N THR A 159 -17.10 -23.54 30.93
CA THR A 159 -17.00 -22.08 31.07
C THR A 159 -16.88 -21.40 29.70
N PRO A 160 -17.93 -21.41 28.86
CA PRO A 160 -17.88 -20.76 27.56
C PRO A 160 -17.90 -19.22 27.71
N SER A 161 -17.40 -18.53 26.70
CA SER A 161 -17.53 -17.08 26.60
C SER A 161 -18.18 -16.65 25.29
N LEU A 162 -18.96 -15.59 25.35
CA LEU A 162 -19.55 -14.90 24.21
C LEU A 162 -18.87 -13.55 24.05
N LYS A 163 -18.48 -13.21 22.84
CA LYS A 163 -17.93 -11.90 22.48
C LYS A 163 -18.71 -11.29 21.34
N VAL A 164 -19.14 -10.04 21.51
CA VAL A 164 -19.77 -9.24 20.46
C VAL A 164 -19.04 -7.92 20.32
N GLY A 165 -19.06 -7.33 19.14
CA GLY A 165 -18.42 -6.02 18.96
C GLY A 165 -18.82 -5.35 17.66
N ALA A 166 -18.47 -4.08 17.59
CA ALA A 166 -18.66 -3.23 16.42
C ALA A 166 -17.37 -2.45 16.13
N TYR A 167 -17.18 -2.14 14.87
CA TYR A 167 -16.04 -1.36 14.35
C TYR A 167 -16.54 -0.40 13.27
N THR A 168 -15.95 0.79 13.24
CA THR A 168 -16.12 1.71 12.13
C THR A 168 -14.82 2.42 11.81
N GLU A 169 -14.59 2.70 10.54
CA GLU A 169 -13.45 3.45 10.02
C GLU A 169 -13.90 4.35 8.88
N HIS A 170 -13.46 5.60 8.92
CA HIS A 170 -13.59 6.53 7.82
C HIS A 170 -12.20 6.98 7.38
N ARG A 171 -11.91 6.79 6.10
CA ARG A 171 -10.65 7.19 5.45
C ARG A 171 -10.96 8.24 4.40
N ALA A 172 -10.26 9.36 4.46
CA ALA A 172 -10.29 10.41 3.44
C ALA A 172 -8.88 10.62 2.90
N ARG A 173 -8.71 10.57 1.58
CA ARG A 173 -7.43 10.74 0.88
C ARG A 173 -7.58 11.75 -0.24
N GLU A 174 -6.58 12.62 -0.35
CA GLU A 174 -6.41 13.54 -1.46
C GLU A 174 -5.04 13.30 -2.10
N TYR A 175 -4.99 13.22 -3.41
CA TYR A 175 -3.77 13.07 -4.19
C TYR A 175 -3.74 14.09 -5.32
N ASN A 176 -2.69 14.92 -5.32
CA ASN A 176 -2.47 15.95 -6.31
C ASN A 176 -1.08 15.82 -6.91
N THR A 177 -0.99 16.04 -8.22
CA THR A 177 0.29 16.08 -8.94
C THR A 177 0.31 17.19 -9.98
N ARG A 178 1.49 17.76 -10.19
CA ARG A 178 1.79 18.72 -11.25
C ARG A 178 3.02 18.24 -12.02
N PHE A 179 2.96 18.32 -13.31
CA PHE A 179 4.00 17.83 -14.20
C PHE A 179 4.46 18.94 -15.16
N PHE A 180 5.76 19.17 -15.23
CA PHE A 180 6.38 20.18 -16.07
C PHE A 180 7.40 19.52 -16.98
N ILE A 181 7.42 19.99 -18.24
CA ILE A 181 8.44 19.66 -19.21
C ILE A 181 9.24 20.91 -19.58
N TYR A 182 10.44 20.71 -20.04
CA TYR A 182 11.19 21.79 -20.65
C TYR A 182 10.80 21.94 -22.12
N SER A 183 10.83 23.16 -22.60
CA SER A 183 10.56 23.51 -23.98
C SER A 183 11.50 24.62 -24.41
N TRP A 184 11.67 24.78 -25.73
CA TRP A 184 12.47 25.83 -26.34
C TRP A 184 11.68 26.45 -27.47
N LYS A 185 11.66 27.79 -27.55
CA LYS A 185 10.95 28.48 -28.62
C LYS A 185 11.60 28.14 -29.97
N ASN A 186 10.78 27.67 -30.91
CA ASN A 186 11.19 27.21 -32.24
C ASN A 186 12.06 25.89 -32.22
N GLY A 187 12.03 25.10 -31.17
CA GLY A 187 12.78 23.85 -31.03
C GLY A 187 14.21 24.05 -30.52
N LEU A 188 14.77 22.97 -29.93
CA LEU A 188 16.10 23.01 -29.35
C LEU A 188 17.16 23.15 -30.48
N PRO A 189 18.01 24.20 -30.46
CA PRO A 189 19.06 24.34 -31.46
C PRO A 189 20.11 23.22 -31.34
N GLY A 190 20.68 22.77 -32.45
CA GLY A 190 21.60 21.63 -32.50
C GLY A 190 22.79 21.73 -31.55
N ALA A 191 23.37 22.93 -31.38
CA ALA A 191 24.48 23.16 -30.46
C ALA A 191 24.12 22.90 -28.98
N TYR A 192 22.82 22.96 -28.62
CA TYR A 192 22.35 22.71 -27.26
C TYR A 192 21.96 21.24 -27.03
N LYS A 193 21.72 20.47 -28.10
CA LYS A 193 21.35 19.04 -27.98
C LYS A 193 22.43 18.19 -27.33
N VAL A 194 23.69 18.51 -27.61
CA VAL A 194 24.88 17.78 -27.11
C VAL A 194 25.38 18.27 -25.76
N MET A 195 24.73 19.26 -25.17
CA MET A 195 25.09 19.79 -23.86
C MET A 195 24.78 18.82 -22.74
N ASN A 196 25.65 18.75 -21.73
CA ASN A 196 25.34 18.04 -20.51
C ASN A 196 24.08 18.66 -19.87
N VAL A 197 23.04 17.83 -19.65
CA VAL A 197 21.71 18.33 -19.25
C VAL A 197 21.76 19.10 -17.93
N PRO A 198 22.23 18.55 -16.78
CA PRO A 198 22.19 19.29 -15.52
C PRO A 198 23.22 20.43 -15.44
N ASN A 199 24.39 20.27 -16.07
CA ASN A 199 25.52 21.16 -15.83
C ASN A 199 25.66 22.26 -16.88
N GLU A 200 25.03 22.12 -18.06
CA GLU A 200 25.17 23.06 -19.17
C GLU A 200 23.82 23.51 -19.71
N LEU A 201 22.94 22.58 -20.11
CA LEU A 201 21.65 22.91 -20.74
C LEU A 201 20.72 23.65 -19.78
N LEU A 202 20.57 23.17 -18.55
CA LEU A 202 19.66 23.72 -17.53
C LEU A 202 20.29 24.89 -16.74
N GLN A 203 21.34 25.52 -17.26
CA GLN A 203 21.92 26.72 -16.62
C GLN A 203 21.06 27.96 -16.87
N GLU A 204 21.05 28.87 -15.89
CA GLU A 204 20.24 30.08 -15.88
C GLU A 204 20.37 30.91 -17.18
N LYS A 205 21.58 30.99 -17.73
CA LYS A 205 21.88 31.75 -18.98
C LYS A 205 21.08 31.27 -20.21
N ASN A 206 20.55 30.04 -20.19
CA ASN A 206 19.83 29.44 -21.30
C ASN A 206 18.31 29.71 -21.23
N TYR A 207 17.83 30.25 -20.09
CA TYR A 207 16.41 30.57 -19.93
C TYR A 207 16.10 31.98 -20.53
N GLY A 208 14.93 32.13 -21.14
CA GLY A 208 14.45 33.41 -21.66
C GLY A 208 13.38 33.30 -22.76
N GLU A 209 12.92 34.44 -23.26
CA GLU A 209 11.87 34.48 -24.27
C GLU A 209 12.18 33.67 -25.54
N ASN A 210 13.46 33.58 -25.93
CA ASN A 210 13.92 32.85 -27.12
C ASN A 210 14.76 31.61 -26.71
N GLY A 211 14.69 31.19 -25.47
CA GLY A 211 15.48 30.10 -24.91
C GLY A 211 14.63 29.03 -24.26
N LEU A 212 15.21 28.42 -23.24
CA LEU A 212 14.58 27.39 -22.45
C LEU A 212 13.49 27.98 -21.56
N TYR A 213 12.37 27.27 -21.44
CA TYR A 213 11.29 27.60 -20.51
C TYR A 213 10.58 26.33 -20.02
N LEU A 214 9.91 26.45 -18.88
CA LEU A 214 9.07 25.36 -18.32
C LEU A 214 7.64 25.52 -18.82
N LEU A 215 7.07 24.40 -19.26
CA LEU A 215 5.67 24.27 -19.66
C LEU A 215 4.97 23.26 -18.73
N GLU A 216 3.93 23.69 -18.05
CA GLU A 216 3.10 22.77 -17.28
C GLU A 216 2.23 21.94 -18.23
N GLN A 217 2.34 20.63 -18.10
CA GLN A 217 1.46 19.68 -18.76
C GLN A 217 0.35 19.27 -17.79
N VAL A 218 -0.77 19.93 -17.86
CA VAL A 218 -1.93 19.62 -17.04
C VAL A 218 -2.52 18.29 -17.48
N ASP A 219 -2.64 17.36 -16.52
CA ASP A 219 -3.42 16.14 -16.70
C ASP A 219 -4.29 15.93 -15.46
N TRP A 220 -5.51 16.38 -15.53
CA TRP A 220 -6.47 16.30 -14.42
C TRP A 220 -6.72 14.86 -13.96
N ARG A 221 -6.58 13.86 -14.83
CA ARG A 221 -6.75 12.44 -14.48
C ARG A 221 -5.77 11.96 -13.40
N ASN A 222 -4.65 12.67 -13.23
CA ASN A 222 -3.63 12.34 -12.26
C ASN A 222 -3.95 12.82 -10.84
N ASN A 223 -5.05 13.52 -10.65
CA ASN A 223 -5.54 13.99 -9.36
C ASN A 223 -6.79 13.19 -8.96
N TYR A 224 -6.91 12.84 -7.69
CA TYR A 224 -8.11 12.17 -7.19
C TYR A 224 -8.34 12.45 -5.70
N GLU A 225 -9.61 12.36 -5.30
CA GLU A 225 -10.05 12.33 -3.92
C GLU A 225 -10.73 10.99 -3.64
N GLY A 226 -10.48 10.41 -2.49
CA GLY A 226 -11.06 9.14 -2.08
C GLY A 226 -11.64 9.21 -0.68
N ASN A 227 -12.86 8.69 -0.52
CA ASN A 227 -13.51 8.52 0.77
C ASN A 227 -13.91 7.04 0.93
N ASN A 228 -13.61 6.44 2.07
CA ASN A 228 -14.00 5.06 2.36
C ASN A 228 -14.59 4.96 3.76
N LEU A 229 -15.80 4.43 3.84
CA LEU A 229 -16.45 4.08 5.09
C LEU A 229 -16.52 2.57 5.21
N LEU A 230 -15.92 2.03 6.27
CA LEU A 230 -16.05 0.64 6.69
C LEU A 230 -16.83 0.59 8.01
N SER A 231 -17.90 -0.18 8.06
CA SER A 231 -18.63 -0.47 9.29
C SER A 231 -18.78 -1.97 9.44
N ALA A 232 -18.57 -2.49 10.64
CA ALA A 232 -18.59 -3.91 10.88
C ALA A 232 -19.22 -4.26 12.25
N GLY A 233 -19.83 -5.42 12.32
CA GLY A 233 -20.27 -6.05 13.55
C GLY A 233 -19.88 -7.51 13.58
N TYR A 234 -19.62 -8.06 14.75
CA TYR A 234 -19.30 -9.45 14.88
C TYR A 234 -19.88 -10.09 16.14
N VAL A 235 -20.06 -11.38 16.06
CA VAL A 235 -20.36 -12.27 17.20
C VAL A 235 -19.43 -13.48 17.13
N GLY A 236 -18.91 -13.88 18.26
CA GLY A 236 -18.09 -15.08 18.39
C GLY A 236 -18.11 -15.62 19.81
N GLY A 237 -17.68 -16.86 19.97
CA GLY A 237 -17.65 -17.51 21.27
C GLY A 237 -16.47 -18.47 21.39
N ASN A 238 -16.03 -18.66 22.64
CA ASN A 238 -15.05 -19.66 23.01
C ASN A 238 -15.73 -20.77 23.79
N LEU A 239 -15.52 -22.01 23.36
CA LEU A 239 -16.12 -23.23 23.88
C LEU A 239 -15.02 -24.17 24.40
N PRO A 240 -14.70 -24.12 25.71
CA PRO A 240 -13.75 -25.03 26.31
C PRO A 240 -14.42 -26.40 26.57
N LEU A 241 -14.07 -27.42 25.79
CA LEU A 241 -14.63 -28.77 25.82
C LEU A 241 -13.57 -29.77 26.32
N GLY A 242 -13.15 -29.62 27.59
CA GLY A 242 -12.08 -30.44 28.17
C GLY A 242 -10.72 -30.22 27.47
N LYS A 243 -10.23 -31.25 26.74
CA LYS A 243 -8.98 -31.14 25.98
C LYS A 243 -9.11 -30.35 24.69
N LEU A 244 -10.31 -30.09 24.20
CA LEU A 244 -10.62 -29.35 22.99
C LEU A 244 -11.11 -27.96 23.38
N ASN A 245 -10.50 -26.92 22.81
CA ASN A 245 -10.98 -25.55 22.89
C ASN A 245 -11.34 -25.08 21.49
N VAL A 246 -12.58 -24.62 21.29
CA VAL A 246 -13.07 -24.12 19.99
C VAL A 246 -13.48 -22.68 20.12
N TYR A 247 -12.93 -21.82 19.31
CA TYR A 247 -13.42 -20.47 19.07
C TYR A 247 -14.09 -20.43 17.70
N ALA A 248 -15.32 -19.94 17.64
CA ALA A 248 -16.04 -19.75 16.39
C ALA A 248 -16.72 -18.37 16.39
N GLY A 249 -16.76 -17.75 15.23
CA GLY A 249 -17.41 -16.47 15.08
C GLY A 249 -17.68 -16.09 13.63
N VAL A 250 -18.50 -15.05 13.46
CA VAL A 250 -18.77 -14.44 12.17
C VAL A 250 -18.72 -12.93 12.31
N ARG A 251 -18.12 -12.28 11.35
CA ARG A 251 -18.05 -10.83 11.20
C ARG A 251 -18.78 -10.44 9.91
N PHE A 252 -19.66 -9.47 10.01
CA PHE A 252 -20.26 -8.78 8.88
C PHE A 252 -19.53 -7.46 8.66
N GLU A 253 -19.25 -7.11 7.40
CA GLU A 253 -18.68 -5.83 7.01
C GLU A 253 -19.52 -5.19 5.91
N TYR A 254 -19.83 -3.91 6.10
CA TYR A 254 -20.30 -3.00 5.08
C TYR A 254 -19.19 -2.02 4.74
N ASN A 255 -18.79 -1.98 3.46
CA ASN A 255 -17.77 -1.05 2.97
C ASN A 255 -18.33 -0.23 1.82
N ARG A 256 -18.20 1.09 1.91
CA ARG A 256 -18.53 2.01 0.83
C ARG A 256 -17.35 2.92 0.56
N MET A 257 -16.78 2.78 -0.63
CA MET A 257 -15.72 3.63 -1.14
C MET A 257 -16.28 4.53 -2.24
N GLU A 258 -15.99 5.82 -2.16
CA GLU A 258 -16.21 6.82 -3.19
C GLU A 258 -14.86 7.29 -3.70
N LEU A 259 -14.66 7.26 -5.01
CA LEU A 259 -13.51 7.83 -5.68
C LEU A 259 -13.99 8.94 -6.61
N VAL A 260 -13.53 10.16 -6.38
CA VAL A 260 -13.69 11.29 -7.29
C VAL A 260 -12.42 11.42 -8.11
N SER A 261 -12.51 11.19 -9.39
CA SER A 261 -11.40 11.32 -10.34
C SER A 261 -11.85 12.05 -11.59
N HIS A 262 -10.96 12.28 -12.55
CA HIS A 262 -11.26 13.05 -13.74
C HIS A 262 -11.22 12.16 -14.97
N THR A 263 -12.14 12.37 -15.89
CA THR A 263 -12.27 11.58 -17.13
C THR A 263 -11.46 12.17 -18.29
N GLN A 264 -11.19 13.48 -18.23
CA GLN A 264 -10.49 14.20 -19.30
C GLN A 264 -9.13 14.72 -18.82
N LYS A 265 -8.17 14.69 -19.72
CA LYS A 265 -6.81 15.16 -19.46
C LYS A 265 -6.75 16.69 -19.28
N ASN A 266 -7.38 17.42 -20.19
CA ASN A 266 -7.20 18.86 -20.34
C ASN A 266 -8.34 19.70 -19.73
N GLU A 267 -9.36 19.05 -19.20
CA GLU A 267 -10.51 19.71 -18.58
C GLU A 267 -10.77 19.12 -17.21
N GLU A 268 -11.11 19.98 -16.27
CA GLU A 268 -11.57 19.56 -14.95
C GLU A 268 -12.96 18.94 -15.07
N SER A 269 -13.02 17.62 -15.07
CA SER A 269 -14.24 16.84 -15.29
C SER A 269 -14.40 15.79 -14.19
N PRO A 270 -14.73 16.21 -12.94
CA PRO A 270 -14.83 15.28 -11.81
C PRO A 270 -15.97 14.29 -12.03
N THR A 271 -15.69 13.03 -11.76
CA THR A 271 -16.65 11.93 -11.81
C THR A 271 -16.51 11.09 -10.56
N SER A 272 -17.63 10.87 -9.86
CA SER A 272 -17.66 9.99 -8.69
C SER A 272 -17.99 8.57 -9.10
N VAL A 273 -17.16 7.63 -8.64
CA VAL A 273 -17.40 6.19 -8.77
C VAL A 273 -17.56 5.60 -7.37
N PHE A 274 -18.61 4.82 -7.17
CA PHE A 274 -18.92 4.18 -5.92
C PHE A 274 -18.69 2.67 -5.98
N TYR A 275 -18.02 2.16 -4.94
CA TYR A 275 -17.82 0.74 -4.71
C TYR A 275 -18.46 0.37 -3.38
N THR A 276 -19.46 -0.48 -3.40
CA THR A 276 -20.17 -0.90 -2.18
C THR A 276 -20.13 -2.41 -2.07
N TYR A 277 -19.73 -2.89 -0.89
CA TYR A 277 -19.58 -4.31 -0.58
C TYR A 277 -20.18 -4.61 0.78
N ASP A 278 -20.88 -5.70 0.88
CA ASP A 278 -21.40 -6.28 2.12
C ASP A 278 -21.06 -7.77 2.16
N ASP A 279 -20.29 -8.15 3.17
CA ASP A 279 -19.64 -9.44 3.23
C ASP A 279 -19.69 -10.07 4.62
N PHE A 280 -19.72 -11.40 4.66
CA PHE A 280 -19.59 -12.20 5.87
C PHE A 280 -18.24 -12.92 5.92
N PHE A 281 -17.60 -12.84 7.07
CA PHE A 281 -16.30 -13.43 7.34
C PHE A 281 -16.40 -14.41 8.50
N PRO A 282 -16.71 -15.69 8.24
CA PRO A 282 -16.67 -16.73 9.24
C PRO A 282 -15.24 -17.08 9.62
N SER A 283 -15.03 -17.44 10.90
CA SER A 283 -13.78 -17.99 11.40
C SER A 283 -14.02 -19.06 12.45
N VAL A 284 -13.18 -20.09 12.43
CA VAL A 284 -13.18 -21.17 13.42
C VAL A 284 -11.74 -21.51 13.74
N ASN A 285 -11.44 -21.62 15.03
CA ASN A 285 -10.14 -22.07 15.54
C ASN A 285 -10.39 -23.16 16.56
N ALA A 286 -9.78 -24.32 16.38
CA ALA A 286 -9.84 -25.45 17.29
C ALA A 286 -8.43 -25.81 17.76
N ALA A 287 -8.24 -25.92 19.06
CA ALA A 287 -7.00 -26.37 19.67
C ALA A 287 -7.28 -27.62 20.52
N TYR A 288 -6.65 -28.73 20.17
CA TYR A 288 -6.77 -30.00 20.89
C TYR A 288 -5.46 -30.32 21.62
N ARG A 289 -5.48 -30.24 22.97
CA ARG A 289 -4.36 -30.60 23.83
C ARG A 289 -4.44 -32.08 24.16
N LEU A 290 -3.64 -32.87 23.45
CA LEU A 290 -3.58 -34.32 23.69
C LEU A 290 -3.06 -34.61 25.11
N ASN A 291 -1.97 -33.94 25.49
CA ASN A 291 -1.36 -33.94 26.83
C ASN A 291 -0.53 -32.64 27.01
N ASP A 292 0.25 -32.51 28.08
CA ASP A 292 1.03 -31.31 28.39
C ASP A 292 2.15 -31.02 27.39
N LYS A 293 2.52 -32.00 26.57
CA LYS A 293 3.60 -31.87 25.59
C LYS A 293 3.11 -31.75 24.11
N HIS A 294 1.89 -32.15 23.82
CA HIS A 294 1.40 -32.27 22.43
C HIS A 294 0.08 -31.55 22.24
N GLN A 295 0.06 -30.65 21.25
CA GLN A 295 -1.13 -29.89 20.85
C GLN A 295 -1.31 -29.90 19.36
N PHE A 296 -2.57 -30.01 18.90
CA PHE A 296 -2.98 -29.87 17.53
C PHE A 296 -3.82 -28.61 17.39
N ARG A 297 -3.68 -27.90 16.28
CA ARG A 297 -4.49 -26.74 15.92
C ARG A 297 -5.09 -26.90 14.53
N LEU A 298 -6.32 -26.46 14.39
CA LEU A 298 -6.99 -26.35 13.09
C LEU A 298 -7.66 -24.99 13.05
N SER A 299 -7.40 -24.22 12.00
CA SER A 299 -8.05 -22.94 11.82
C SER A 299 -8.60 -22.80 10.41
N TYR A 300 -9.74 -22.16 10.32
CA TYR A 300 -10.34 -21.68 9.08
C TYR A 300 -10.75 -20.22 9.26
N GLY A 301 -10.50 -19.41 8.25
CA GLY A 301 -10.96 -18.04 8.22
C GLY A 301 -11.06 -17.49 6.81
N ARG A 302 -12.13 -16.76 6.54
CA ARG A 302 -12.28 -15.99 5.31
C ARG A 302 -11.81 -14.57 5.53
N THR A 303 -11.04 -14.03 4.57
CA THR A 303 -10.54 -12.65 4.56
C THR A 303 -10.79 -12.00 3.21
N VAL A 304 -10.61 -10.69 3.13
CA VAL A 304 -10.79 -9.90 1.92
C VAL A 304 -9.62 -8.95 1.71
N ASN A 305 -9.20 -8.81 0.45
CA ASN A 305 -8.34 -7.72 0.00
C ASN A 305 -9.15 -6.84 -0.96
N ARG A 306 -9.49 -5.62 -0.53
CA ARG A 306 -10.22 -4.64 -1.33
C ARG A 306 -9.25 -3.79 -2.13
N PRO A 307 -9.64 -3.35 -3.34
CA PRO A 307 -8.81 -2.44 -4.12
C PRO A 307 -8.53 -1.15 -3.36
N GLU A 308 -7.31 -0.66 -3.46
CA GLU A 308 -6.89 0.64 -2.92
C GLU A 308 -7.28 1.79 -3.87
N PHE A 309 -7.43 3.01 -3.35
CA PHE A 309 -7.77 4.19 -4.16
C PHE A 309 -6.91 4.34 -5.41
N ARG A 310 -5.60 4.14 -5.28
CA ARG A 310 -4.65 4.24 -6.39
C ARG A 310 -4.88 3.19 -7.47
N GLU A 311 -5.25 1.97 -7.07
CA GLU A 311 -5.47 0.86 -7.99
C GLU A 311 -6.72 1.04 -8.85
N VAL A 312 -7.73 1.76 -8.34
CA VAL A 312 -8.97 2.06 -9.07
C VAL A 312 -9.02 3.47 -9.66
N SER A 313 -8.04 4.33 -9.37
CA SER A 313 -8.01 5.69 -9.90
C SER A 313 -7.63 5.72 -11.38
N SER A 314 -8.00 6.80 -12.06
CA SER A 314 -7.56 7.08 -13.46
C SER A 314 -6.12 7.56 -13.56
N SER A 315 -5.44 7.79 -12.42
CA SER A 315 -4.11 8.37 -12.40
C SER A 315 -3.07 7.50 -13.08
N VAL A 316 -2.20 8.15 -13.84
CA VAL A 316 -1.03 7.52 -14.49
C VAL A 316 0.22 8.11 -13.87
N TYR A 317 1.16 7.25 -13.48
CA TYR A 317 2.47 7.69 -13.02
C TYR A 317 3.57 6.89 -13.71
N TYR A 318 4.72 7.52 -13.88
CA TYR A 318 5.90 6.87 -14.44
C TYR A 318 6.72 6.20 -13.33
N ASP A 319 6.96 4.91 -13.48
CA ASP A 319 7.88 4.15 -12.63
C ASP A 319 9.25 4.06 -13.34
N PHE A 320 10.27 4.70 -12.75
CA PHE A 320 11.61 4.76 -13.32
C PHE A 320 12.30 3.39 -13.30
N ASP A 321 12.06 2.59 -12.26
CA ASP A 321 12.68 1.27 -12.14
C ASP A 321 12.11 0.32 -13.21
N LEU A 322 10.81 0.41 -13.49
CA LEU A 322 10.16 -0.32 -14.59
C LEU A 322 10.38 0.33 -15.97
N ALA A 323 10.84 1.57 -16.00
CA ALA A 323 10.91 2.43 -17.21
C ALA A 323 9.58 2.47 -17.98
N SER A 324 8.46 2.52 -17.25
CA SER A 324 7.12 2.37 -17.81
C SER A 324 6.08 3.13 -17.01
N ASN A 325 4.95 3.44 -17.66
CA ASN A 325 3.80 4.01 -16.99
C ASN A 325 3.01 2.94 -16.25
N VAL A 326 2.42 3.32 -15.12
CA VAL A 326 1.50 2.51 -14.33
C VAL A 326 0.17 3.24 -14.24
N GLN A 327 -0.92 2.55 -14.55
CA GLN A 327 -2.27 3.08 -14.57
C GLN A 327 -3.19 2.23 -13.70
N GLY A 328 -4.12 2.85 -12.99
CA GLY A 328 -5.15 2.15 -12.24
C GLY A 328 -6.23 1.52 -13.14
N ASN A 329 -7.06 0.67 -12.54
CA ASN A 329 -8.16 -0.01 -13.20
C ASN A 329 -9.44 0.10 -12.35
N TYR A 330 -10.38 0.91 -12.77
CA TYR A 330 -11.64 1.16 -12.06
C TYR A 330 -12.60 -0.05 -12.03
N ASN A 331 -12.32 -1.11 -12.78
CA ASN A 331 -13.13 -2.34 -12.82
C ASN A 331 -12.70 -3.39 -11.78
N LEU A 332 -11.71 -3.09 -10.93
CA LEU A 332 -11.24 -4.03 -9.93
C LEU A 332 -12.34 -4.40 -8.93
N LYS A 333 -12.33 -5.66 -8.55
CA LYS A 333 -13.21 -6.27 -7.54
C LYS A 333 -12.39 -6.72 -6.34
N PRO A 334 -13.01 -6.84 -5.15
CA PRO A 334 -12.34 -7.41 -4.00
C PRO A 334 -11.87 -8.85 -4.27
N ALA A 335 -10.72 -9.18 -3.72
CA ALA A 335 -10.22 -10.54 -3.66
C ALA A 335 -10.64 -11.17 -2.32
N TYR A 336 -11.21 -12.37 -2.37
CA TYR A 336 -11.57 -13.15 -1.18
C TYR A 336 -10.59 -14.30 -1.01
N ILE A 337 -10.20 -14.54 0.23
CA ILE A 337 -9.22 -15.55 0.57
C ILE A 337 -9.82 -16.48 1.62
N ASP A 338 -9.97 -17.75 1.29
CA ASP A 338 -10.27 -18.80 2.25
C ASP A 338 -8.96 -19.40 2.73
N ASN A 339 -8.71 -19.33 4.04
CA ASN A 339 -7.49 -19.80 4.69
C ASN A 339 -7.81 -21.02 5.55
N LEU A 340 -7.04 -22.09 5.38
CA LEU A 340 -7.11 -23.31 6.18
C LEU A 340 -5.71 -23.65 6.67
N ASP A 341 -5.54 -23.74 8.00
CA ASP A 341 -4.26 -24.03 8.62
C ASP A 341 -4.41 -25.23 9.57
N PHE A 342 -3.45 -26.14 9.53
CA PHE A 342 -3.31 -27.24 10.49
C PHE A 342 -1.91 -27.18 11.10
N GLY A 343 -1.83 -27.21 12.43
CA GLY A 343 -0.57 -27.15 13.18
C GLY A 343 -0.45 -28.29 14.18
N TYR A 344 0.75 -28.81 14.30
CA TYR A 344 1.15 -29.71 15.40
C TYR A 344 2.30 -29.05 16.18
N GLU A 345 2.15 -29.00 17.49
CA GLU A 345 3.11 -28.41 18.42
C GLU A 345 3.56 -29.47 19.41
N PHE A 346 4.88 -29.61 19.60
CA PHE A 346 5.51 -30.46 20.57
C PHE A 346 6.39 -29.62 21.48
N TYR A 347 6.15 -29.75 22.79
CA TYR A 347 6.85 -29.07 23.85
C TYR A 347 7.71 -30.10 24.64
N PRO A 348 8.97 -30.36 24.22
CA PRO A 348 9.85 -31.36 24.88
C PRO A 348 10.11 -31.00 26.34
N SER A 349 10.45 -29.72 26.59
CA SER A 349 10.68 -29.19 27.93
C SER A 349 10.21 -27.72 28.02
N SER A 350 10.35 -27.10 29.19
CA SER A 350 10.01 -25.71 29.41
C SER A 350 10.91 -24.80 28.55
N GLY A 351 10.29 -24.00 27.65
CA GLY A 351 11.01 -23.07 26.75
C GLY A 351 11.44 -23.69 25.43
N GLU A 352 11.15 -24.95 25.16
CA GLU A 352 11.42 -25.63 23.89
C GLU A 352 10.11 -25.88 23.14
N LEU A 353 10.11 -25.57 21.83
CA LEU A 353 9.00 -25.83 20.93
C LEU A 353 9.51 -26.43 19.63
N ILE A 354 8.87 -27.48 19.17
CA ILE A 354 8.98 -27.98 17.80
C ILE A 354 7.58 -27.90 17.21
N SER A 355 7.42 -27.17 16.12
CA SER A 355 6.13 -27.06 15.44
C SER A 355 6.22 -27.41 13.98
N VAL A 356 5.13 -28.01 13.47
CA VAL A 356 4.93 -28.27 12.05
C VAL A 356 3.57 -27.72 11.68
N SER A 357 3.54 -26.80 10.72
CA SER A 357 2.32 -26.19 10.22
C SER A 357 2.13 -26.46 8.73
N LEU A 358 0.91 -26.81 8.35
CA LEU A 358 0.46 -26.96 6.98
C LEU A 358 -0.56 -25.87 6.71
N PHE A 359 -0.41 -25.13 5.60
CA PHE A 359 -1.38 -24.12 5.23
C PHE A 359 -1.87 -24.33 3.81
N TYR A 360 -3.13 -23.95 3.57
CA TYR A 360 -3.77 -23.88 2.27
C TYR A 360 -4.58 -22.58 2.19
N LYS A 361 -4.33 -21.79 1.15
CA LYS A 361 -5.04 -20.53 0.87
C LYS A 361 -5.59 -20.57 -0.53
N ARG A 362 -6.89 -20.35 -0.65
CA ARG A 362 -7.56 -20.23 -1.93
C ARG A 362 -8.00 -18.80 -2.16
N PHE A 363 -7.50 -18.22 -3.24
CA PHE A 363 -7.82 -16.85 -3.66
C PHE A 363 -8.90 -16.87 -4.74
N LYS A 364 -9.91 -16.04 -4.57
CA LYS A 364 -10.90 -15.73 -5.59
C LYS A 364 -10.72 -14.27 -6.00
N ASN A 365 -10.58 -14.02 -7.31
CA ASN A 365 -10.31 -12.69 -7.88
C ASN A 365 -9.07 -11.99 -7.30
N PRO A 366 -7.91 -12.65 -7.12
CA PRO A 366 -6.72 -11.94 -6.62
C PRO A 366 -6.39 -10.76 -7.54
N ILE A 367 -5.96 -9.65 -6.92
CA ILE A 367 -5.51 -8.46 -7.65
C ILE A 367 -4.04 -8.67 -7.98
N GLU A 368 -3.72 -8.65 -9.27
CA GLU A 368 -2.38 -8.92 -9.78
C GLU A 368 -1.95 -7.84 -10.76
N TRP A 369 -0.63 -7.69 -10.91
CA TRP A 369 -0.04 -6.87 -11.94
C TRP A 369 -0.25 -7.48 -13.32
N THR A 370 -0.53 -6.62 -14.28
CA THR A 370 -0.57 -6.94 -15.70
C THR A 370 0.10 -5.84 -16.49
N TYR A 371 0.35 -6.08 -17.76
CA TYR A 371 0.80 -5.04 -18.68
C TYR A 371 0.13 -5.18 -20.03
N THR A 372 0.01 -4.08 -20.73
CA THR A 372 -0.39 -4.01 -22.13
C THR A 372 0.72 -3.35 -22.94
N VAL A 373 0.85 -3.79 -24.19
CA VAL A 373 1.81 -3.18 -25.12
C VAL A 373 1.10 -2.06 -25.88
N SER A 374 1.66 -0.86 -25.83
CA SER A 374 1.19 0.30 -26.55
C SER A 374 2.27 0.78 -27.53
N GLY A 375 1.87 1.19 -28.74
CA GLY A 375 2.82 1.74 -29.71
C GLY A 375 3.94 0.82 -30.17
N GLY A 376 3.80 -0.51 -29.97
CA GLY A 376 4.77 -1.53 -30.42
C GLY A 376 5.72 -2.02 -29.31
N THR A 377 6.30 -1.15 -28.51
CA THR A 377 7.31 -1.52 -27.48
C THR A 377 7.04 -0.94 -26.10
N ASP A 378 6.18 0.07 -25.99
CA ASP A 378 5.89 0.70 -24.70
C ASP A 378 4.99 -0.18 -23.86
N LEU A 379 5.42 -0.47 -22.64
CA LEU A 379 4.63 -1.21 -21.67
C LEU A 379 3.84 -0.24 -20.79
N ILE A 380 2.55 -0.51 -20.64
CA ILE A 380 1.71 0.15 -19.64
C ILE A 380 1.30 -0.91 -18.64
N TYR A 381 1.78 -0.77 -17.41
CA TYR A 381 1.42 -1.64 -16.29
C TYR A 381 0.09 -1.23 -15.69
N SER A 382 -0.67 -2.21 -15.24
CA SER A 382 -1.97 -2.01 -14.60
C SER A 382 -2.27 -3.16 -13.66
N TYR A 383 -3.48 -3.17 -13.12
CA TYR A 383 -3.99 -4.16 -12.19
C TYR A 383 -5.16 -4.91 -12.80
N VAL A 384 -5.26 -6.20 -12.54
CA VAL A 384 -6.39 -7.04 -12.95
C VAL A 384 -6.77 -8.00 -11.84
N ASN A 385 -8.03 -8.43 -11.86
CA ASN A 385 -8.41 -9.59 -11.06
C ASN A 385 -8.15 -10.88 -11.86
N ALA A 386 -7.21 -11.69 -11.42
CA ALA A 386 -7.06 -13.05 -11.92
C ALA A 386 -8.27 -13.92 -11.50
N LYS A 387 -8.50 -15.04 -12.20
CA LYS A 387 -9.65 -15.92 -11.90
C LYS A 387 -9.56 -16.58 -10.53
N GLY A 388 -8.35 -16.95 -10.12
CA GLY A 388 -8.07 -17.58 -8.84
C GLY A 388 -6.61 -18.00 -8.74
N ALA A 389 -6.20 -18.26 -7.50
CA ALA A 389 -4.89 -18.81 -7.17
C ALA A 389 -5.01 -19.71 -5.94
N ASP A 390 -4.13 -20.69 -5.84
CA ASP A 390 -3.98 -21.54 -4.68
C ASP A 390 -2.55 -21.43 -4.16
N ASN A 391 -2.40 -21.26 -2.84
CA ASN A 391 -1.12 -21.22 -2.17
C ASN A 391 -1.12 -22.21 -1.00
N TYR A 392 -0.16 -23.11 -0.96
CA TYR A 392 -0.03 -24.11 0.10
C TYR A 392 1.43 -24.37 0.41
N GLY A 393 1.68 -24.75 1.64
CA GLY A 393 3.03 -24.99 2.10
C GLY A 393 3.11 -25.67 3.47
N VAL A 394 4.35 -25.91 3.86
CA VAL A 394 4.75 -26.51 5.15
C VAL A 394 5.77 -25.59 5.80
N GLU A 395 5.57 -25.32 7.07
CA GLU A 395 6.50 -24.56 7.91
C GLU A 395 6.93 -25.42 9.09
N VAL A 396 8.21 -25.39 9.43
CA VAL A 396 8.80 -26.11 10.56
C VAL A 396 9.60 -25.14 11.40
N ASP A 397 9.28 -25.06 12.69
CA ASP A 397 10.01 -24.26 13.68
C ASP A 397 10.59 -25.18 14.76
N ILE A 398 11.83 -24.91 15.17
CA ILE A 398 12.56 -25.68 16.18
C ILE A 398 13.19 -24.73 17.20
#